data_b57e28d0d8f94ace26ccf4303a57bb78
#
_entry.id   b57e28d0d8f94ace26ccf4303a57bb78
#
_cell.length_a   1.000
_cell.length_b   1.000
_cell.length_c   1.000
_cell.angle_alpha   90.00
_cell.angle_beta   90.00
_cell.angle_gamma   90.00
#
_symmetry.space_group_name_H-M   'P 1'
#
loop_
_entity.id
_entity.type
_entity.pdbx_description
1 polymer ?
#
loop_
_entity_poly.entity_id
_entity_poly.type
_entity_poly.pdbx_seq_one_letter_code
_entity_poly.pdbx_strand_id
1 'polypeptide(L)'
;MTKQEPFSRRTAATQSRLRGAEVTQSVCPYCAIGCGLLVFTKAQKVIDIEGNPDSPVNEGRLCPKGANTLQLVANPHRVTKVKYRAPYSDRWEEKPLAWAMDRIARLVKDTRDRDFVEHHAEGLTVNHLKTVASLGGATLDNEENYLIKKLFTGGLGILPIENQARL
;
A
#
# COMPACT_ATOMS: atom_id res chain seq x y z
N MET A 1 -35.65 -21.85 8.13
CA MET A 1 -35.68 -20.41 7.81
C MET A 1 -36.93 -20.13 7.01
N THR A 2 -37.95 -19.51 7.61
CA THR A 2 -39.18 -19.05 6.91
C THR A 2 -38.78 -17.94 5.95
N LYS A 3 -39.04 -18.11 4.63
CA LYS A 3 -38.87 -17.04 3.65
C LYS A 3 -39.82 -15.92 4.05
N GLN A 4 -39.25 -14.79 4.46
CA GLN A 4 -40.03 -13.57 4.70
C GLN A 4 -40.58 -13.09 3.34
N GLU A 5 -41.91 -12.94 3.25
CA GLU A 5 -42.54 -12.44 2.03
C GLU A 5 -42.18 -10.95 1.84
N PRO A 6 -41.84 -10.52 0.60
CA PRO A 6 -41.47 -9.15 0.32
C PRO A 6 -42.67 -8.20 0.49
N PHE A 7 -42.45 -7.01 1.03
CA PHE A 7 -43.50 -5.98 1.29
C PHE A 7 -44.24 -5.48 0.07
N SER A 8 -43.67 -5.64 -1.13
CA SER A 8 -44.28 -5.18 -2.37
C SER A 8 -43.78 -5.97 -3.57
N ARG A 9 -44.53 -5.90 -4.70
CA ARG A 9 -44.12 -6.47 -5.99
C ARG A 9 -42.75 -5.91 -6.45
N ARG A 10 -42.47 -4.63 -6.20
CA ARG A 10 -41.21 -3.99 -6.55
C ARG A 10 -40.08 -4.61 -5.71
N THR A 11 -40.26 -4.80 -4.41
CA THR A 11 -39.28 -5.45 -3.53
C THR A 11 -39.02 -6.88 -3.96
N ALA A 12 -40.07 -7.62 -4.32
CA ALA A 12 -39.96 -8.99 -4.85
C ALA A 12 -39.12 -9.07 -6.14
N ALA A 13 -39.26 -8.06 -7.01
CA ALA A 13 -38.53 -7.98 -8.28
C ALA A 13 -37.10 -7.44 -8.14
N THR A 14 -36.76 -6.82 -7.01
CA THR A 14 -35.42 -6.25 -6.77
C THR A 14 -34.40 -7.38 -6.59
N GLN A 15 -33.35 -7.35 -7.38
CA GLN A 15 -32.24 -8.30 -7.28
C GLN A 15 -30.99 -7.59 -6.79
N SER A 16 -30.26 -8.25 -5.88
CA SER A 16 -28.93 -7.77 -5.46
C SER A 16 -27.98 -7.74 -6.66
N ARG A 17 -27.19 -6.68 -6.77
CA ARG A 17 -26.11 -6.59 -7.77
C ARG A 17 -25.08 -7.71 -7.61
N LEU A 18 -24.98 -8.28 -6.41
CA LEU A 18 -24.06 -9.39 -6.10
C LEU A 18 -24.60 -10.76 -6.52
N ARG A 19 -25.86 -10.87 -6.95
CA ARG A 19 -26.44 -12.15 -7.38
C ARG A 19 -25.65 -12.75 -8.54
N GLY A 20 -25.14 -13.98 -8.32
CA GLY A 20 -24.30 -14.65 -9.32
C GLY A 20 -22.88 -14.07 -9.45
N ALA A 21 -22.42 -13.31 -8.49
CA ALA A 21 -21.00 -12.96 -8.39
C ALA A 21 -20.21 -14.14 -7.82
N GLU A 22 -18.97 -14.28 -8.29
CA GLU A 22 -17.97 -15.13 -7.64
C GLU A 22 -17.42 -14.39 -6.42
N VAL A 23 -17.13 -15.13 -5.36
CA VAL A 23 -16.63 -14.55 -4.09
C VAL A 23 -15.27 -15.12 -3.78
N THR A 24 -14.29 -14.23 -3.57
CA THR A 24 -12.94 -14.60 -3.17
C THR A 24 -12.59 -13.91 -1.85
N GLN A 25 -12.02 -14.67 -0.92
CA GLN A 25 -11.50 -14.10 0.34
C GLN A 25 -10.20 -13.35 0.09
N SER A 26 -10.02 -12.21 0.75
CA SER A 26 -8.82 -11.38 0.66
C SER A 26 -8.57 -10.66 1.99
N VAL A 27 -7.51 -9.87 2.02
CA VAL A 27 -7.11 -9.06 3.18
C VAL A 27 -7.06 -7.58 2.77
N CYS A 28 -7.48 -6.71 3.67
CA CYS A 28 -7.46 -5.26 3.46
C CYS A 28 -6.02 -4.75 3.30
N PRO A 29 -5.70 -3.98 2.23
CA PRO A 29 -4.33 -3.55 1.95
C PRO A 29 -3.92 -2.26 2.68
N TYR A 30 -4.76 -1.72 3.57
CA TYR A 30 -4.50 -0.38 4.12
C TYR A 30 -3.60 -0.35 5.34
N CYS A 31 -3.66 -1.34 6.23
CA CYS A 31 -2.84 -1.32 7.44
C CYS A 31 -2.63 -2.72 8.02
N ALA A 32 -1.71 -2.82 8.98
CA ALA A 32 -1.30 -4.05 9.65
C ALA A 32 -2.40 -4.77 10.45
N ILE A 33 -3.61 -4.20 10.58
CA ILE A 33 -4.76 -4.89 11.22
C ILE A 33 -5.12 -6.17 10.45
N GLY A 34 -4.99 -6.15 9.10
CA GLY A 34 -5.26 -7.34 8.30
C GLY A 34 -6.74 -7.76 8.26
N CYS A 35 -7.66 -6.80 8.22
CA CYS A 35 -9.10 -7.07 8.13
C CYS A 35 -9.43 -8.00 6.96
N GLY A 36 -10.16 -9.09 7.22
CA GLY A 36 -10.64 -10.00 6.18
C GLY A 36 -11.69 -9.36 5.28
N LEU A 37 -11.59 -9.58 3.99
CA LEU A 37 -12.46 -9.05 2.95
C LEU A 37 -13.10 -10.18 2.15
N LEU A 38 -14.30 -9.92 1.62
CA LEU A 38 -14.94 -10.67 0.54
C LEU A 38 -14.92 -9.82 -0.72
N VAL A 39 -14.26 -10.30 -1.76
CA VAL A 39 -14.17 -9.65 -3.08
C VAL A 39 -15.16 -10.31 -4.02
N PHE A 40 -16.11 -9.51 -4.53
CA PHE A 40 -17.14 -9.97 -5.46
C PHE A 40 -16.75 -9.63 -6.89
N THR A 41 -16.75 -10.64 -7.77
CA THR A 41 -16.38 -10.47 -9.17
C THR A 41 -17.48 -10.96 -10.12
N LYS A 42 -17.62 -10.28 -11.26
CA LYS A 42 -18.43 -10.71 -12.41
C LYS A 42 -17.68 -10.40 -13.70
N ALA A 43 -17.67 -11.34 -14.64
CA ALA A 43 -17.00 -11.16 -15.93
C ALA A 43 -15.59 -10.55 -15.80
N GLN A 44 -14.77 -11.12 -14.91
CA GLN A 44 -13.39 -10.70 -14.62
C GLN A 44 -13.25 -9.26 -14.05
N LYS A 45 -14.34 -8.68 -13.57
CA LYS A 45 -14.32 -7.34 -12.95
C LYS A 45 -14.74 -7.41 -11.49
N VAL A 46 -14.01 -6.73 -10.63
CA VAL A 46 -14.41 -6.51 -9.23
C VAL A 46 -15.60 -5.55 -9.23
N ILE A 47 -16.70 -5.99 -8.64
CA ILE A 47 -17.96 -5.22 -8.58
C ILE A 47 -18.28 -4.74 -7.17
N ASP A 48 -17.75 -5.44 -6.15
CA ASP A 48 -17.90 -5.04 -4.75
C ASP A 48 -16.81 -5.64 -3.87
N ILE A 49 -16.55 -5.01 -2.72
CA ILE A 49 -15.67 -5.52 -1.67
C ILE A 49 -16.35 -5.21 -0.33
N GLU A 50 -16.55 -6.25 0.49
CA GLU A 50 -17.17 -6.16 1.80
C GLU A 50 -16.29 -6.82 2.87
N GLY A 51 -16.57 -6.55 4.15
CA GLY A 51 -15.91 -7.24 5.26
C GLY A 51 -16.33 -8.71 5.32
N ASN A 52 -15.37 -9.58 5.59
CA ASN A 52 -15.63 -11.00 5.76
C ASN A 52 -16.19 -11.27 7.18
N PRO A 53 -17.44 -11.73 7.34
CA PRO A 53 -18.03 -12.02 8.65
C PRO A 53 -17.34 -13.20 9.36
N ASP A 54 -16.69 -14.09 8.62
CA ASP A 54 -15.98 -15.24 9.17
C ASP A 54 -14.54 -14.90 9.60
N SER A 55 -14.09 -13.67 9.36
CA SER A 55 -12.76 -13.21 9.78
C SER A 55 -12.72 -13.00 11.31
N PRO A 56 -11.81 -13.66 12.04
CA PRO A 56 -11.66 -13.47 13.48
C PRO A 56 -11.13 -12.08 13.86
N VAL A 57 -10.61 -11.33 12.88
CA VAL A 57 -10.02 -10.00 13.10
C VAL A 57 -11.07 -8.90 13.12
N ASN A 58 -12.01 -8.92 12.19
CA ASN A 58 -12.96 -7.82 12.00
C ASN A 58 -14.43 -8.26 11.96
N GLU A 59 -14.74 -9.56 11.93
CA GLU A 59 -16.12 -10.08 11.97
C GLU A 59 -17.07 -9.34 11.00
N GLY A 60 -16.60 -9.06 9.79
CA GLY A 60 -17.35 -8.32 8.77
C GLY A 60 -17.32 -6.79 8.91
N ARG A 61 -16.80 -6.24 10.00
CA ARG A 61 -16.73 -4.79 10.21
C ARG A 61 -15.54 -4.19 9.47
N LEU A 62 -15.72 -3.03 8.87
CA LEU A 62 -14.65 -2.28 8.20
C LEU A 62 -14.65 -0.82 8.67
N CYS A 63 -13.46 -0.25 8.81
CA CYS A 63 -13.31 1.20 8.95
C CYS A 63 -13.59 1.90 7.60
N PRO A 64 -13.75 3.22 7.54
CA PRO A 64 -14.04 3.93 6.29
C PRO A 64 -13.04 3.67 5.17
N LYS A 65 -11.75 3.45 5.48
CA LYS A 65 -10.74 3.08 4.48
C LYS A 65 -11.00 1.70 3.88
N GLY A 66 -11.22 0.69 4.76
CA GLY A 66 -11.52 -0.68 4.32
C GLY A 66 -12.82 -0.76 3.51
N ALA A 67 -13.87 -0.04 3.92
CA ALA A 67 -15.13 0.03 3.19
C ALA A 67 -15.00 0.66 1.79
N ASN A 68 -13.99 1.49 1.56
CA ASN A 68 -13.70 2.11 0.26
C ASN A 68 -12.65 1.36 -0.57
N THR A 69 -12.30 0.13 -0.22
CA THR A 69 -11.27 -0.65 -0.95
C THR A 69 -11.64 -0.86 -2.43
N LEU A 70 -12.93 -0.98 -2.76
CA LEU A 70 -13.38 -1.03 -4.16
C LEU A 70 -12.88 0.16 -4.97
N GLN A 71 -12.91 1.37 -4.41
CA GLN A 71 -12.43 2.58 -5.09
C GLN A 71 -10.92 2.54 -5.36
N LEU A 72 -10.15 1.93 -4.47
CA LEU A 72 -8.71 1.73 -4.69
C LEU A 72 -8.44 0.89 -5.94
N VAL A 73 -9.27 -0.11 -6.22
CA VAL A 73 -9.12 -1.02 -7.35
C VAL A 73 -9.73 -0.45 -8.63
N ALA A 74 -10.95 0.09 -8.56
CA ALA A 74 -11.78 0.43 -9.72
C ALA A 74 -11.69 1.91 -10.14
N ASN A 75 -11.01 2.78 -9.40
CA ASN A 75 -10.98 4.21 -9.69
C ASN A 75 -10.22 4.50 -10.99
N PRO A 76 -10.86 5.13 -11.99
CA PRO A 76 -10.20 5.49 -13.25
C PRO A 76 -9.10 6.54 -13.10
N HIS A 77 -9.08 7.29 -12.00
CA HIS A 77 -8.06 8.29 -11.69
C HIS A 77 -6.86 7.72 -10.94
N ARG A 78 -6.82 6.40 -10.73
CA ARG A 78 -5.67 5.76 -10.09
C ARG A 78 -4.40 6.01 -10.89
N VAL A 79 -3.35 6.49 -10.22
CA VAL A 79 -2.02 6.67 -10.83
C VAL A 79 -1.39 5.29 -11.05
N THR A 80 -1.24 4.89 -12.31
CA THR A 80 -0.67 3.57 -12.71
C THR A 80 0.69 3.67 -13.36
N LYS A 81 1.19 4.90 -13.57
CA LYS A 81 2.50 5.17 -14.18
C LYS A 81 3.29 6.12 -13.31
N VAL A 82 4.62 6.03 -13.41
CA VAL A 82 5.50 6.98 -12.74
C VAL A 82 5.26 8.38 -13.28
N LYS A 83 5.03 9.33 -12.39
CA LYS A 83 4.96 10.76 -12.71
C LYS A 83 6.26 11.43 -12.26
N TYR A 84 6.96 12.02 -13.20
CA TYR A 84 8.20 12.77 -12.97
C TYR A 84 8.00 14.24 -13.29
N ARG A 85 8.52 15.11 -12.44
CA ARG A 85 8.61 16.54 -12.70
C ARG A 85 10.07 16.97 -12.54
N ALA A 86 10.64 17.53 -13.59
CA ALA A 86 12.01 18.05 -13.55
C ALA A 86 12.11 19.24 -12.56
N PRO A 87 13.30 19.50 -11.98
CA PRO A 87 13.52 20.70 -11.16
C PRO A 87 13.07 21.96 -11.90
N TYR A 88 12.35 22.84 -11.19
CA TYR A 88 11.80 24.10 -11.70
C TYR A 88 10.76 23.98 -12.83
N SER A 89 10.35 22.75 -13.21
CA SER A 89 9.30 22.52 -14.21
C SER A 89 7.92 22.58 -13.56
N ASP A 90 6.92 23.06 -14.28
CA ASP A 90 5.49 23.03 -13.95
C ASP A 90 4.77 21.81 -14.55
N ARG A 91 5.47 21.00 -15.37
CA ARG A 91 4.89 19.88 -16.11
C ARG A 91 5.27 18.53 -15.50
N TRP A 92 4.27 17.64 -15.45
CA TRP A 92 4.46 16.24 -15.10
C TRP A 92 4.57 15.40 -16.36
N GLU A 93 5.58 14.54 -16.38
CA GLU A 93 5.83 13.59 -17.47
C GLU A 93 5.63 12.16 -17.00
N GLU A 94 5.06 11.32 -17.85
CA GLU A 94 5.00 9.88 -17.58
C GLU A 94 6.32 9.22 -17.95
N LYS A 95 6.85 8.40 -17.04
CA LYS A 95 8.10 7.66 -17.25
C LYS A 95 7.87 6.16 -17.01
N PRO A 96 8.60 5.28 -17.69
CA PRO A 96 8.61 3.85 -17.37
C PRO A 96 9.13 3.61 -15.96
N LEU A 97 8.63 2.55 -15.29
CA LEU A 97 9.10 2.18 -13.95
C LEU A 97 10.61 1.89 -13.93
N ALA A 98 11.14 1.19 -14.93
CA ALA A 98 12.56 0.91 -15.03
C ALA A 98 13.41 2.18 -15.01
N TRP A 99 13.02 3.21 -15.76
CA TRP A 99 13.69 4.50 -15.75
C TRP A 99 13.72 5.13 -14.34
N ALA A 100 12.61 5.06 -13.63
CA ALA A 100 12.52 5.61 -12.27
C ALA A 100 13.42 4.84 -11.29
N MET A 101 13.41 3.51 -11.37
CA MET A 101 14.25 2.66 -10.52
C MET A 101 15.74 2.88 -10.78
N ASP A 102 16.15 2.97 -12.04
CA ASP A 102 17.55 3.27 -12.42
C ASP A 102 17.98 4.64 -11.88
N ARG A 103 17.11 5.64 -12.01
CA ARG A 103 17.41 6.99 -11.52
C ARG A 103 17.54 7.03 -10.01
N ILE A 104 16.60 6.38 -9.27
CA ILE A 104 16.65 6.30 -7.82
C ILE A 104 17.92 5.56 -7.37
N ALA A 105 18.22 4.43 -7.98
CA ALA A 105 19.40 3.64 -7.64
C ALA A 105 20.71 4.44 -7.85
N ARG A 106 20.82 5.19 -8.94
CA ARG A 106 21.98 6.07 -9.19
C ARG A 106 22.09 7.17 -8.14
N LEU A 107 20.99 7.88 -7.83
CA LEU A 107 20.99 8.94 -6.82
C LEU A 107 21.41 8.42 -5.45
N VAL A 108 20.90 7.25 -5.04
CA VAL A 108 21.28 6.61 -3.77
C VAL A 108 22.74 6.20 -3.80
N LYS A 109 23.20 5.57 -4.91
CA LYS A 109 24.60 5.15 -5.06
C LYS A 109 25.56 6.35 -5.03
N ASP A 110 25.31 7.38 -5.83
CA ASP A 110 26.16 8.57 -5.91
C ASP A 110 26.24 9.28 -4.55
N THR A 111 25.12 9.37 -3.83
CA THR A 111 25.10 9.94 -2.48
C THR A 111 25.87 9.07 -1.50
N ARG A 112 25.69 7.76 -1.57
CA ARG A 112 26.41 6.82 -0.70
C ARG A 112 27.91 6.83 -0.97
N ASP A 113 28.35 6.80 -2.23
CA ASP A 113 29.75 6.82 -2.60
C ASP A 113 30.46 8.10 -2.12
N ARG A 114 29.74 9.22 -2.04
CA ARG A 114 30.26 10.51 -1.59
C ARG A 114 30.29 10.64 -0.05
N ASP A 115 29.23 10.16 0.63
CA ASP A 115 28.92 10.55 2.01
C ASP A 115 28.97 9.38 3.00
N PHE A 116 29.31 8.16 2.56
CA PHE A 116 29.40 7.00 3.44
C PHE A 116 30.62 7.11 4.37
N VAL A 117 30.39 6.90 5.64
CA VAL A 117 31.43 6.93 6.68
C VAL A 117 31.67 5.52 7.18
N GLU A 118 32.85 4.97 6.89
CA GLU A 118 33.25 3.65 7.35
C GLU A 118 33.75 3.68 8.79
N HIS A 119 34.60 4.68 9.11
CA HIS A 119 35.21 4.82 10.43
C HIS A 119 34.98 6.22 11.01
N HIS A 120 34.69 6.29 12.29
CA HIS A 120 34.67 7.55 13.04
C HIS A 120 36.08 8.10 13.27
N ALA A 121 36.22 9.38 13.65
CA ALA A 121 37.51 10.04 13.89
C ALA A 121 38.38 9.31 14.95
N GLU A 122 37.77 8.58 15.87
CA GLU A 122 38.42 7.78 16.90
C GLU A 122 38.77 6.35 16.46
N GLY A 123 38.66 6.04 15.19
CA GLY A 123 38.95 4.72 14.60
C GLY A 123 37.87 3.66 14.77
N LEU A 124 36.73 3.98 15.36
CA LEU A 124 35.61 3.07 15.52
C LEU A 124 34.93 2.83 14.18
N THR A 125 34.68 1.57 13.84
CA THR A 125 33.92 1.20 12.63
C THR A 125 32.43 1.50 12.85
N VAL A 126 31.85 2.36 12.00
CA VAL A 126 30.46 2.84 12.11
C VAL A 126 29.60 2.50 10.91
N ASN A 127 30.17 2.35 9.72
CA ASN A 127 29.49 1.94 8.48
C ASN A 127 28.15 2.61 8.26
N HIS A 128 28.10 3.95 8.27
CA HIS A 128 26.82 4.66 8.20
C HIS A 128 26.72 5.72 7.10
N LEU A 129 25.48 5.98 6.70
CA LEU A 129 25.08 7.05 5.80
C LEU A 129 23.97 7.87 6.47
N LYS A 130 24.18 9.20 6.65
CA LYS A 130 23.25 10.12 7.31
C LYS A 130 22.58 11.10 6.35
N THR A 131 23.05 11.18 5.09
CA THR A 131 22.56 12.13 4.07
C THR A 131 21.40 11.61 3.27
N VAL A 132 21.01 10.34 3.49
CA VAL A 132 19.78 9.73 2.97
C VAL A 132 18.90 9.34 4.15
N ALA A 133 17.61 9.59 4.06
CA ALA A 133 16.64 9.24 5.08
C ALA A 133 15.44 8.49 4.50
N SER A 134 14.77 7.69 5.32
CA SER A 134 13.49 7.06 5.02
C SER A 134 12.42 7.60 5.95
N LEU A 135 11.35 8.11 5.36
CA LEU A 135 10.12 8.49 6.07
C LEU A 135 9.05 7.46 5.74
N GLY A 136 8.78 6.57 6.70
CA GLY A 136 7.77 5.53 6.56
C GLY A 136 6.36 6.05 6.76
N GLY A 137 5.45 5.14 7.06
CA GLY A 137 4.03 5.43 7.28
C GLY A 137 3.49 4.76 8.53
N ALA A 138 2.41 5.32 9.09
CA ALA A 138 1.74 4.75 10.27
C ALA A 138 0.98 3.44 9.98
N THR A 139 0.79 3.09 8.71
CA THR A 139 -0.03 1.95 8.28
C THR A 139 0.76 0.78 7.70
N LEU A 140 2.09 0.89 7.66
CA LEU A 140 2.97 -0.19 7.20
C LEU A 140 2.83 -1.42 8.10
N ASP A 141 2.82 -2.61 7.51
CA ASP A 141 2.86 -3.86 8.26
C ASP A 141 4.27 -4.20 8.78
N ASN A 142 4.36 -5.28 9.55
CA ASN A 142 5.63 -5.68 10.15
C ASN A 142 6.66 -6.13 9.11
N GLU A 143 6.20 -6.81 8.06
CA GLU A 143 7.02 -7.30 6.97
C GLU A 143 7.62 -6.15 6.15
N GLU A 144 6.81 -5.13 5.85
CA GLU A 144 7.27 -3.92 5.15
C GLU A 144 8.31 -3.18 6.00
N ASN A 145 8.05 -2.96 7.29
CA ASN A 145 9.00 -2.34 8.21
C ASN A 145 10.31 -3.13 8.34
N TYR A 146 10.22 -4.47 8.40
CA TYR A 146 11.39 -5.33 8.42
C TYR A 146 12.23 -5.20 7.14
N LEU A 147 11.60 -5.22 5.97
CA LEU A 147 12.28 -5.08 4.68
C LEU A 147 12.94 -3.71 4.52
N ILE A 148 12.26 -2.63 4.93
CA ILE A 148 12.82 -1.28 4.94
C ILE A 148 14.07 -1.25 5.84
N LYS A 149 13.97 -1.73 7.06
CA LYS A 149 15.09 -1.76 8.00
C LYS A 149 16.27 -2.59 7.48
N LYS A 150 15.98 -3.77 6.93
CA LYS A 150 16.98 -4.67 6.37
C LYS A 150 17.73 -4.05 5.19
N LEU A 151 17.00 -3.44 4.25
CA LEU A 151 17.59 -2.80 3.08
C LEU A 151 18.35 -1.53 3.48
N PHE A 152 17.68 -0.60 4.15
CA PHE A 152 18.27 0.72 4.39
C PHE A 152 19.39 0.66 5.42
N THR A 153 19.16 0.10 6.59
CA THR A 153 20.22 0.03 7.63
C THR A 153 21.22 -1.08 7.31
N GLY A 154 20.77 -2.31 7.09
CA GLY A 154 21.65 -3.46 6.90
C GLY A 154 22.40 -3.46 5.57
N GLY A 155 21.72 -3.08 4.46
CA GLY A 155 22.31 -3.10 3.13
C GLY A 155 23.02 -1.80 2.74
N LEU A 156 22.46 -0.65 3.08
CA LEU A 156 22.93 0.65 2.63
C LEU A 156 23.62 1.49 3.71
N GLY A 157 23.49 1.11 4.99
CA GLY A 157 24.06 1.86 6.11
C GLY A 157 23.28 3.13 6.47
N ILE A 158 22.05 3.30 5.94
CA ILE A 158 21.21 4.46 6.22
C ILE A 158 20.65 4.37 7.63
N LEU A 159 20.98 5.36 8.48
CA LEU A 159 20.53 5.41 9.88
C LEU A 159 19.20 6.17 10.06
N PRO A 160 18.97 7.32 9.40
CA PRO A 160 17.74 8.08 9.59
C PRO A 160 16.54 7.34 8.98
N ILE A 161 15.86 6.55 9.80
CA ILE A 161 14.62 5.82 9.44
C ILE A 161 13.59 6.12 10.51
N GLU A 162 12.52 6.79 10.11
CA GLU A 162 11.42 7.16 10.99
C GLU A 162 10.06 6.83 10.37
N ASN A 163 9.08 6.57 11.21
CA ASN A 163 7.68 6.40 10.83
C ASN A 163 6.87 7.61 11.27
N GLN A 164 5.77 7.89 10.57
CA GLN A 164 4.90 9.04 10.82
C GLN A 164 4.51 9.20 12.30
N ALA A 165 4.26 8.12 13.02
CA ALA A 165 3.84 8.17 14.43
C ALA A 165 4.96 8.60 15.41
N ARG A 166 6.16 8.84 14.92
CA ARG A 166 7.35 9.22 15.72
C ARG A 166 7.92 10.58 15.38
N LEU A 167 7.25 11.33 14.50
CA LEU A 167 7.64 12.70 14.15
C LEU A 167 7.01 13.70 15.13
#